data_9663b86eb77946dde4909d84a7ef6e37
#
_entry.id   9663b86eb77946dde4909d84a7ef6e37
#
_cell.length_a   1.000
_cell.length_b   1.000
_cell.length_c   1.000
_cell.angle_alpha   90.00
_cell.angle_beta   90.00
_cell.angle_gamma   90.00
#
_symmetry.space_group_name_H-M   'P 1'
#
loop_
_entity.id
_entity.type
_entity.pdbx_description
1 polymer ?
#
loop_
_entity_poly.entity_id
_entity_poly.type
_entity_poly.pdbx_seq_one_letter_code
_entity_poly.pdbx_strand_id
1 'polypeptide(L)'
;MRLSFVVPAYNEEAYLPACLQSILSQTAAYPGQTEIIVVNNASTDRTRELALSFPGVTVVDEPRKGLTFARQAGFAASSGELIANVDADSRLTPGWLTQVLDTFMHHDLASFSGPVIFYDLTPRQSVLVHIFYLTAWITYVINRYILRVGSMVQGGNFVVSRAALEKIGGFNTAISFYGEDTDIARRLNDVGEVHFTFGLKMFTSARRLKNEGMVTMAVRYTINYFWTTFFKRPFTDTYVDIREAQIVEPQPEG
;
A
#
# COMPACT_ATOMS: atom_id res chain seq x y z
N MET A 1 -6.55 -17.64 12.23
CA MET A 1 -5.80 -16.94 11.19
C MET A 1 -5.22 -15.66 11.78
N ARG A 2 -3.91 -15.44 11.65
CA ARG A 2 -3.20 -14.27 12.19
C ARG A 2 -2.84 -13.31 11.06
N LEU A 3 -2.99 -12.00 11.29
CA LEU A 3 -2.71 -10.96 10.31
C LEU A 3 -1.63 -10.01 10.81
N SER A 4 -0.62 -9.76 9.97
CA SER A 4 0.44 -8.77 10.21
C SER A 4 0.17 -7.52 9.39
N PHE A 5 0.02 -6.38 10.05
CA PHE A 5 0.06 -5.08 9.38
C PHE A 5 1.52 -4.69 9.15
N VAL A 6 1.89 -4.43 7.91
CA VAL A 6 3.19 -3.89 7.53
C VAL A 6 2.99 -2.47 7.04
N VAL A 7 3.59 -1.51 7.74
CA VAL A 7 3.49 -0.07 7.48
C VAL A 7 4.86 0.47 7.12
N PRO A 8 5.23 0.56 5.83
CA PRO A 8 6.46 1.22 5.41
C PRO A 8 6.37 2.73 5.68
N ALA A 9 7.36 3.29 6.34
CA ALA A 9 7.40 4.69 6.74
C ALA A 9 8.76 5.32 6.43
N TYR A 10 8.77 6.41 5.67
CA TYR A 10 9.91 7.27 5.40
C TYR A 10 9.49 8.73 5.54
N ASN A 11 9.97 9.42 6.57
CA ASN A 11 9.60 10.82 6.88
C ASN A 11 8.07 11.03 6.92
N GLU A 12 7.41 10.27 7.80
CA GLU A 12 5.94 10.24 7.94
C GLU A 12 5.47 10.70 9.33
N GLU A 13 6.25 11.52 10.04
CA GLU A 13 5.91 11.98 11.40
C GLU A 13 4.52 12.63 11.48
N ALA A 14 4.09 13.32 10.40
CA ALA A 14 2.80 14.00 10.35
C ALA A 14 1.59 13.05 10.14
N TYR A 15 1.80 11.88 9.54
CA TYR A 15 0.71 11.00 9.10
C TYR A 15 0.66 9.69 9.88
N LEU A 16 1.80 9.12 10.23
CA LEU A 16 1.93 7.82 10.88
C LEU A 16 1.07 7.67 12.15
N PRO A 17 0.97 8.66 13.06
CA PRO A 17 0.14 8.51 14.26
C PRO A 17 -1.33 8.21 13.95
N ALA A 18 -1.92 8.89 12.97
CA ALA A 18 -3.31 8.67 12.58
C ALA A 18 -3.52 7.33 11.87
N CYS A 19 -2.54 6.86 11.09
CA CYS A 19 -2.51 5.53 10.49
C CYS A 19 -2.55 4.47 11.60
N LEU A 20 -1.60 4.50 12.54
CA LEU A 20 -1.49 3.54 13.62
C LEU A 20 -2.73 3.52 14.52
N GLN A 21 -3.29 4.69 14.83
CA GLN A 21 -4.52 4.78 15.63
C GLN A 21 -5.71 4.13 14.91
N SER A 22 -5.81 4.26 13.59
CA SER A 22 -6.86 3.60 12.80
C SER A 22 -6.73 2.08 12.80
N ILE A 23 -5.50 1.55 12.77
CA ILE A 23 -5.22 0.12 12.85
C ILE A 23 -5.54 -0.39 14.26
N LEU A 24 -5.00 0.25 15.29
CA LEU A 24 -5.20 -0.14 16.68
C LEU A 24 -6.67 -0.15 17.09
N SER A 25 -7.47 0.79 16.60
CA SER A 25 -8.91 0.84 16.88
C SER A 25 -9.67 -0.40 16.40
N GLN A 26 -9.22 -1.04 15.32
CA GLN A 26 -9.86 -2.25 14.79
C GLN A 26 -9.24 -3.52 15.37
N THR A 27 -7.92 -3.54 15.61
CA THR A 27 -7.22 -4.71 16.16
C THR A 27 -7.60 -4.98 17.63
N ALA A 28 -8.09 -3.99 18.35
CA ALA A 28 -8.58 -4.15 19.72
C ALA A 28 -9.69 -5.22 19.87
N ALA A 29 -10.47 -5.46 18.83
CA ALA A 29 -11.49 -6.50 18.78
C ALA A 29 -10.92 -7.91 18.51
N TYR A 30 -9.64 -8.03 18.16
CA TYR A 30 -8.97 -9.27 17.73
C TYR A 30 -7.68 -9.52 18.53
N PRO A 31 -7.74 -9.63 19.86
CA PRO A 31 -6.55 -9.78 20.71
C PRO A 31 -5.76 -11.04 20.34
N GLY A 32 -4.44 -10.91 20.16
CA GLY A 32 -3.54 -12.01 19.83
C GLY A 32 -3.62 -12.51 18.37
N GLN A 33 -4.55 -12.00 17.57
CA GLN A 33 -4.69 -12.38 16.16
C GLN A 33 -4.03 -11.39 15.20
N THR A 34 -3.52 -10.28 15.69
CA THR A 34 -2.90 -9.24 14.88
C THR A 34 -1.56 -8.82 15.46
N GLU A 35 -0.66 -8.37 14.59
CA GLU A 35 0.58 -7.67 14.94
C GLU A 35 0.74 -6.46 14.02
N ILE A 36 1.44 -5.43 14.50
CA ILE A 36 1.67 -4.18 13.76
C ILE A 36 3.16 -3.96 13.67
N ILE A 37 3.68 -3.89 12.45
CA ILE A 37 5.09 -3.70 12.14
C ILE A 37 5.24 -2.42 11.34
N VAL A 38 5.88 -1.42 11.94
CA VAL A 38 6.31 -0.21 11.23
C VAL A 38 7.72 -0.43 10.74
N VAL A 39 7.94 -0.28 9.45
CA VAL A 39 9.29 -0.33 8.89
C VAL A 39 9.78 1.11 8.71
N ASN A 40 10.68 1.52 9.59
CA ASN A 40 11.39 2.79 9.48
C ASN A 40 12.41 2.70 8.35
N ASN A 41 12.08 3.24 7.19
CA ASN A 41 12.90 3.14 5.98
C ASN A 41 13.82 4.35 5.82
N ALA A 42 14.88 4.42 6.62
CA ALA A 42 15.88 5.49 6.62
C ALA A 42 15.28 6.90 6.89
N SER A 43 14.29 7.04 7.78
CA SER A 43 13.72 8.33 8.15
C SER A 43 14.74 9.20 8.90
N THR A 44 14.65 10.50 8.66
CA THR A 44 15.47 11.54 9.31
C THR A 44 14.68 12.46 10.24
N ASP A 45 13.33 12.31 10.25
CA ASP A 45 12.40 12.99 11.12
C ASP A 45 12.05 12.13 12.36
N ARG A 46 11.01 12.48 13.10
CA ARG A 46 10.58 11.76 14.29
C ARG A 46 9.72 10.51 14.02
N THR A 47 9.67 10.04 12.77
CA THR A 47 8.85 8.85 12.39
C THR A 47 9.14 7.65 13.29
N ARG A 48 10.43 7.31 13.50
CA ARG A 48 10.85 6.19 14.34
C ARG A 48 10.44 6.36 15.80
N GLU A 49 10.67 7.54 16.37
CA GLU A 49 10.30 7.87 17.75
C GLU A 49 8.79 7.74 17.96
N LEU A 50 8.00 8.30 17.06
CA LEU A 50 6.54 8.22 17.11
C LEU A 50 6.04 6.79 16.98
N ALA A 51 6.60 5.97 16.09
CA ALA A 51 6.23 4.57 15.99
C ALA A 51 6.46 3.81 17.30
N LEU A 52 7.60 4.02 17.96
CA LEU A 52 7.95 3.41 19.25
C LEU A 52 7.05 3.86 20.40
N SER A 53 6.41 5.02 20.29
CA SER A 53 5.50 5.52 21.34
C SER A 53 4.15 4.79 21.38
N PHE A 54 3.81 4.00 20.35
CA PHE A 54 2.56 3.24 20.29
C PHE A 54 2.72 1.85 20.93
N PRO A 55 1.98 1.52 22.00
CA PRO A 55 2.01 0.20 22.60
C PRO A 55 1.61 -0.90 21.61
N GLY A 56 2.38 -2.00 21.59
CA GLY A 56 2.10 -3.16 20.73
C GLY A 56 2.54 -2.98 19.27
N VAL A 57 3.22 -1.89 18.94
CA VAL A 57 3.85 -1.68 17.63
C VAL A 57 5.31 -2.15 17.68
N THR A 58 5.70 -2.97 16.73
CA THR A 58 7.08 -3.37 16.49
C THR A 58 7.70 -2.46 15.45
N VAL A 59 8.90 -1.94 15.70
CA VAL A 59 9.64 -1.11 14.74
C VAL A 59 10.82 -1.90 14.18
N VAL A 60 10.93 -1.92 12.85
CA VAL A 60 12.04 -2.54 12.10
C VAL A 60 12.75 -1.44 11.33
N ASP A 61 14.06 -1.34 11.46
CA ASP A 61 14.86 -0.37 10.72
C ASP A 61 15.37 -1.01 9.40
N GLU A 62 15.03 -0.42 8.25
CA GLU A 62 15.56 -0.78 6.94
C GLU A 62 16.37 0.40 6.37
N PRO A 63 17.71 0.31 6.36
CA PRO A 63 18.57 1.42 5.97
C PRO A 63 18.58 1.69 4.45
N ARG A 64 18.18 0.72 3.63
CA ARG A 64 18.11 0.91 2.17
C ARG A 64 16.81 1.62 1.83
N LYS A 65 16.91 2.90 1.45
CA LYS A 65 15.76 3.71 1.06
C LYS A 65 15.03 3.09 -0.15
N GLY A 66 13.72 2.86 -0.02
CA GLY A 66 12.86 2.34 -1.08
C GLY A 66 11.68 1.54 -0.57
N LEU A 67 10.52 1.75 -1.17
CA LEU A 67 9.25 1.15 -0.74
C LEU A 67 9.28 -0.39 -0.73
N THR A 68 9.86 -0.98 -1.76
CA THR A 68 9.94 -2.44 -1.90
C THR A 68 10.92 -3.06 -0.90
N PHE A 69 12.02 -2.37 -0.55
CA PHE A 69 12.91 -2.78 0.54
C PHE A 69 12.16 -2.76 1.88
N ALA A 70 11.40 -1.70 2.15
CA ALA A 70 10.62 -1.60 3.38
C ALA A 70 9.54 -2.68 3.47
N ARG A 71 8.79 -2.94 2.40
CA ARG A 71 7.79 -4.02 2.36
C ARG A 71 8.44 -5.40 2.54
N GLN A 72 9.59 -5.64 1.91
CA GLN A 72 10.33 -6.90 2.07
C GLN A 72 10.85 -7.09 3.51
N ALA A 73 11.37 -6.03 4.14
CA ALA A 73 11.80 -6.08 5.54
C ALA A 73 10.62 -6.34 6.49
N GLY A 74 9.48 -5.68 6.25
CA GLY A 74 8.26 -5.92 7.00
C GLY A 74 7.71 -7.34 6.84
N PHE A 75 7.75 -7.89 5.62
CA PHE A 75 7.41 -9.29 5.35
C PHE A 75 8.33 -10.24 6.13
N ALA A 76 9.63 -10.03 6.08
CA ALA A 76 10.61 -10.86 6.77
C ALA A 76 10.44 -10.84 8.30
N ALA A 77 10.03 -9.70 8.86
CA ALA A 77 9.79 -9.53 10.30
C ALA A 77 8.39 -10.01 10.77
N SER A 78 7.47 -10.20 9.84
CA SER A 78 6.09 -10.60 10.14
C SER A 78 5.96 -12.09 10.41
N SER A 79 4.93 -12.49 11.19
CA SER A 79 4.64 -13.89 11.53
C SER A 79 3.20 -14.32 11.16
N GLY A 80 2.35 -13.39 10.73
CA GLY A 80 0.97 -13.67 10.36
C GLY A 80 0.84 -14.51 9.09
N GLU A 81 -0.23 -15.27 8.99
CA GLU A 81 -0.64 -16.00 7.77
C GLU A 81 -1.07 -15.06 6.65
N LEU A 82 -1.52 -13.86 7.05
CA LEU A 82 -1.90 -12.77 6.16
C LEU A 82 -1.00 -11.56 6.43
N ILE A 83 -0.58 -10.88 5.36
CA ILE A 83 0.22 -9.66 5.43
C ILE A 83 -0.56 -8.53 4.78
N ALA A 84 -0.99 -7.56 5.60
CA ALA A 84 -1.67 -6.35 5.16
C ALA A 84 -0.64 -5.24 4.92
N ASN A 85 -0.56 -4.76 3.70
CA ASN A 85 0.31 -3.64 3.32
C ASN A 85 -0.50 -2.35 3.38
N VAL A 86 -0.13 -1.46 4.31
CA VAL A 86 -0.83 -0.20 4.59
C VAL A 86 0.19 0.94 4.53
N ASP A 87 -0.03 1.93 3.67
CA ASP A 87 0.86 3.08 3.60
C ASP A 87 0.71 3.98 4.83
N ALA A 88 1.78 4.61 5.30
CA ALA A 88 1.82 5.38 6.54
C ALA A 88 0.89 6.62 6.55
N ASP A 89 0.45 7.10 5.39
CA ASP A 89 -0.53 8.18 5.24
C ASP A 89 -1.96 7.69 5.02
N SER A 90 -2.18 6.38 5.20
CA SER A 90 -3.49 5.75 5.04
C SER A 90 -4.18 5.50 6.39
N ARG A 91 -5.51 5.33 6.35
CA ARG A 91 -6.33 5.02 7.52
C ARG A 91 -7.38 3.97 7.14
N LEU A 92 -7.53 2.94 7.95
CA LEU A 92 -8.53 1.91 7.72
C LEU A 92 -9.95 2.52 7.80
N THR A 93 -10.81 2.15 6.87
CA THR A 93 -12.24 2.43 6.97
C THR A 93 -12.88 1.51 8.04
N PRO A 94 -13.99 1.91 8.70
CA PRO A 94 -14.69 1.05 9.65
C PRO A 94 -15.01 -0.33 9.06
N GLY A 95 -14.69 -1.40 9.79
CA GLY A 95 -14.96 -2.77 9.37
C GLY A 95 -13.97 -3.35 8.36
N TRP A 96 -12.91 -2.63 7.99
CA TRP A 96 -11.91 -3.10 7.02
C TRP A 96 -11.28 -4.43 7.45
N LEU A 97 -10.84 -4.55 8.71
CA LEU A 97 -10.22 -5.77 9.24
C LEU A 97 -11.20 -6.95 9.26
N THR A 98 -12.43 -6.71 9.70
CA THR A 98 -13.49 -7.74 9.72
C THR A 98 -13.74 -8.27 8.31
N GLN A 99 -13.86 -7.37 7.32
CA GLN A 99 -14.07 -7.78 5.93
C GLN A 99 -12.90 -8.61 5.39
N VAL A 100 -11.65 -8.22 5.70
CA VAL A 100 -10.46 -8.99 5.30
C VAL A 100 -10.51 -10.39 5.89
N LEU A 101 -10.68 -10.51 7.21
CA LEU A 101 -10.68 -11.80 7.88
C LEU A 101 -11.82 -12.70 7.37
N ASP A 102 -13.02 -12.16 7.22
CA ASP A 102 -14.17 -12.88 6.68
C ASP A 102 -13.92 -13.38 5.25
N THR A 103 -13.38 -12.52 4.39
CA THR A 103 -13.07 -12.89 3.00
C THR A 103 -12.07 -14.04 2.93
N PHE A 104 -10.97 -13.99 3.67
CA PHE A 104 -9.97 -15.07 3.66
C PHE A 104 -10.42 -16.34 4.38
N MET A 105 -11.42 -16.27 5.26
CA MET A 105 -12.03 -17.49 5.83
C MET A 105 -12.87 -18.26 4.80
N HIS A 106 -13.48 -17.58 3.84
CA HIS A 106 -14.41 -18.20 2.89
C HIS A 106 -13.81 -18.40 1.49
N HIS A 107 -12.65 -17.79 1.20
CA HIS A 107 -12.02 -17.84 -0.11
C HIS A 107 -10.51 -18.09 0.01
N ASP A 108 -10.01 -19.03 -0.79
CA ASP A 108 -8.57 -19.30 -0.91
C ASP A 108 -7.93 -18.29 -1.88
N LEU A 109 -7.55 -17.12 -1.34
CA LEU A 109 -7.01 -16.02 -2.12
C LEU A 109 -5.48 -15.90 -1.94
N ALA A 110 -4.79 -15.60 -3.04
CA ALA A 110 -3.40 -15.14 -2.98
C ALA A 110 -3.34 -13.68 -2.48
N SER A 111 -4.29 -12.82 -2.91
CA SER A 111 -4.37 -11.44 -2.46
C SER A 111 -5.79 -10.90 -2.53
N PHE A 112 -6.09 -9.95 -1.62
CA PHE A 112 -7.33 -9.19 -1.56
C PHE A 112 -7.03 -7.71 -1.48
N SER A 113 -7.67 -6.89 -2.33
CA SER A 113 -7.39 -5.47 -2.46
C SER A 113 -8.63 -4.67 -2.81
N GLY A 114 -8.57 -3.37 -2.61
CA GLY A 114 -9.64 -2.44 -2.96
C GLY A 114 -9.14 -1.02 -3.17
N PRO A 115 -10.00 -0.08 -3.60
CA PRO A 115 -9.63 1.28 -3.93
C PRO A 115 -9.29 2.10 -2.69
N VAL A 116 -8.57 3.21 -2.90
CA VAL A 116 -8.39 4.24 -1.88
C VAL A 116 -9.37 5.40 -2.08
N ILE A 117 -9.72 6.04 -0.98
CA ILE A 117 -10.51 7.28 -0.91
C ILE A 117 -9.58 8.37 -0.42
N PHE A 118 -9.34 9.37 -1.25
CA PHE A 118 -8.52 10.51 -0.85
C PHE A 118 -9.33 11.46 0.02
N TYR A 119 -8.92 11.61 1.31
CA TYR A 119 -9.67 12.40 2.29
C TYR A 119 -9.45 13.91 2.16
N ASP A 120 -8.47 14.33 1.37
CA ASP A 120 -8.02 15.72 1.24
C ASP A 120 -8.17 16.28 -0.20
N LEU A 121 -8.98 15.64 -1.06
CA LEU A 121 -9.36 16.14 -2.37
C LEU A 121 -10.65 16.94 -2.32
N THR A 122 -10.77 17.90 -3.24
CA THR A 122 -12.05 18.59 -3.51
C THR A 122 -13.04 17.63 -4.20
N PRO A 123 -14.37 17.90 -4.10
CA PRO A 123 -15.39 17.06 -4.76
C PRO A 123 -15.15 16.89 -6.28
N ARG A 124 -14.71 17.96 -6.97
CA ARG A 124 -14.39 17.90 -8.42
C ARG A 124 -13.22 16.97 -8.72
N GLN A 125 -12.17 17.04 -7.92
CA GLN A 125 -11.00 16.15 -8.04
C GLN A 125 -11.37 14.70 -7.74
N SER A 126 -12.23 14.48 -6.75
CA SER A 126 -12.74 13.15 -6.41
C SER A 126 -13.50 12.49 -7.56
N VAL A 127 -14.28 13.25 -8.32
CA VAL A 127 -14.96 12.75 -9.53
C VAL A 127 -13.95 12.27 -10.57
N LEU A 128 -12.88 13.02 -10.82
CA LEU A 128 -11.83 12.60 -11.76
C LEU A 128 -11.15 11.30 -11.31
N VAL A 129 -10.90 11.14 -10.01
CA VAL A 129 -10.36 9.89 -9.45
C VAL A 129 -11.32 8.73 -9.64
N HIS A 130 -12.63 8.92 -9.45
CA HIS A 130 -13.62 7.86 -9.69
C HIS A 130 -13.66 7.44 -11.16
N ILE A 131 -13.59 8.39 -12.10
CA ILE A 131 -13.48 8.09 -13.54
C ILE A 131 -12.21 7.27 -13.81
N PHE A 132 -11.07 7.66 -13.24
CA PHE A 132 -9.82 6.92 -13.37
C PHE A 132 -9.95 5.49 -12.82
N TYR A 133 -10.55 5.29 -11.64
CA TYR A 133 -10.79 3.94 -11.10
C TYR A 133 -11.71 3.10 -11.98
N LEU A 134 -12.74 3.71 -12.58
CA LEU A 134 -13.63 2.99 -13.50
C LEU A 134 -12.87 2.51 -14.74
N THR A 135 -12.03 3.36 -15.35
CA THR A 135 -11.22 2.96 -16.50
C THR A 135 -10.17 1.91 -16.13
N ALA A 136 -9.53 2.05 -14.98
CA ALA A 136 -8.58 1.06 -14.45
C ALA A 136 -9.26 -0.30 -14.21
N TRP A 137 -10.49 -0.29 -13.68
CA TRP A 137 -11.27 -1.50 -13.46
C TRP A 137 -11.68 -2.18 -14.77
N ILE A 138 -12.12 -1.43 -15.78
CA ILE A 138 -12.41 -1.99 -17.12
C ILE A 138 -11.14 -2.66 -17.68
N THR A 139 -10.00 -2.00 -17.58
CA THR A 139 -8.70 -2.54 -18.01
C THR A 139 -8.34 -3.81 -17.23
N TYR A 140 -8.57 -3.82 -15.90
CA TYR A 140 -8.38 -5.01 -15.06
C TYR A 140 -9.25 -6.17 -15.53
N VAL A 141 -10.55 -5.95 -15.79
CA VAL A 141 -11.47 -6.99 -16.28
C VAL A 141 -10.98 -7.58 -17.61
N ILE A 142 -10.57 -6.72 -18.55
CA ILE A 142 -10.02 -7.15 -19.83
C ILE A 142 -8.75 -8.00 -19.63
N ASN A 143 -7.78 -7.49 -18.85
CA ASN A 143 -6.51 -8.19 -18.63
C ASN A 143 -6.68 -9.52 -17.89
N ARG A 144 -7.57 -9.57 -16.89
CA ARG A 144 -7.77 -10.78 -16.08
C ARG A 144 -8.60 -11.83 -16.80
N TYR A 145 -9.74 -11.45 -17.38
CA TYR A 145 -10.72 -12.42 -17.86
C TYR A 145 -10.64 -12.71 -19.37
N ILE A 146 -10.15 -11.73 -20.16
CA ILE A 146 -10.04 -11.86 -21.62
C ILE A 146 -8.62 -12.23 -22.01
N LEU A 147 -7.63 -11.37 -21.66
CA LEU A 147 -6.23 -11.57 -22.06
C LEU A 147 -5.47 -12.54 -21.14
N ARG A 148 -5.91 -12.71 -19.89
CA ARG A 148 -5.27 -13.55 -18.86
C ARG A 148 -3.78 -13.24 -18.63
N VAL A 149 -3.41 -11.96 -18.70
CA VAL A 149 -2.01 -11.50 -18.61
C VAL A 149 -1.65 -10.84 -17.28
N GLY A 150 -2.60 -10.65 -16.38
CA GLY A 150 -2.32 -10.01 -15.09
C GLY A 150 -3.52 -9.78 -14.22
N SER A 151 -3.28 -9.11 -13.11
CA SER A 151 -4.29 -8.76 -12.10
C SER A 151 -4.01 -7.34 -11.58
N MET A 152 -4.77 -6.90 -10.57
CA MET A 152 -4.65 -5.56 -9.99
C MET A 152 -4.67 -5.63 -8.48
N VAL A 153 -3.73 -4.95 -7.84
CA VAL A 153 -3.79 -4.55 -6.44
C VAL A 153 -3.59 -3.04 -6.34
N GLN A 154 -4.09 -2.45 -5.28
CA GLN A 154 -3.85 -1.04 -4.96
C GLN A 154 -2.71 -0.96 -3.96
N GLY A 155 -1.61 -0.32 -4.31
CA GLY A 155 -0.52 -0.04 -3.39
C GLY A 155 -1.04 0.65 -2.13
N GLY A 156 -0.62 0.17 -0.95
CA GLY A 156 -1.06 0.67 0.35
C GLY A 156 -2.46 0.23 0.80
N ASN A 157 -3.19 -0.57 0.00
CA ASN A 157 -4.46 -1.19 0.40
C ASN A 157 -4.59 -2.60 -0.18
N PHE A 158 -3.72 -3.50 0.24
CA PHE A 158 -3.85 -4.91 -0.13
C PHE A 158 -3.37 -5.84 0.97
N VAL A 159 -3.97 -7.01 1.01
CA VAL A 159 -3.59 -8.13 1.88
C VAL A 159 -3.14 -9.27 1.00
N VAL A 160 -2.06 -9.92 1.37
CA VAL A 160 -1.50 -11.08 0.67
C VAL A 160 -1.36 -12.26 1.62
N SER A 161 -1.68 -13.47 1.17
CA SER A 161 -1.39 -14.67 1.95
C SER A 161 0.13 -14.90 1.99
N ARG A 162 0.65 -15.24 3.18
CA ARG A 162 2.08 -15.55 3.36
C ARG A 162 2.53 -16.63 2.39
N ALA A 163 1.76 -17.71 2.27
CA ALA A 163 2.09 -18.82 1.40
C ALA A 163 2.23 -18.41 -0.07
N ALA A 164 1.36 -17.51 -0.56
CA ALA A 164 1.47 -16.99 -1.92
C ALA A 164 2.68 -16.06 -2.07
N LEU A 165 2.95 -15.20 -1.08
CA LEU A 165 4.10 -14.29 -1.11
C LEU A 165 5.43 -15.05 -1.06
N GLU A 166 5.52 -16.12 -0.28
CA GLU A 166 6.69 -17.02 -0.24
C GLU A 166 6.90 -17.74 -1.58
N LYS A 167 5.84 -18.27 -2.18
CA LYS A 167 5.92 -18.93 -3.50
C LYS A 167 6.49 -18.03 -4.60
N ILE A 168 6.21 -16.75 -4.55
CA ILE A 168 6.75 -15.79 -5.54
C ILE A 168 8.09 -15.19 -5.13
N GLY A 169 8.68 -15.57 -3.99
CA GLY A 169 9.96 -15.07 -3.50
C GLY A 169 9.92 -13.67 -2.89
N GLY A 170 8.76 -13.21 -2.40
CA GLY A 170 8.59 -11.90 -1.77
C GLY A 170 8.45 -10.74 -2.75
N PHE A 171 8.73 -9.53 -2.27
CA PHE A 171 8.69 -8.30 -3.05
C PHE A 171 9.90 -8.16 -3.97
N ASN A 172 9.70 -7.62 -5.18
CA ASN A 172 10.78 -7.36 -6.13
C ASN A 172 11.52 -6.07 -5.77
N THR A 173 12.63 -6.19 -5.06
CA THR A 173 13.44 -5.05 -4.61
C THR A 173 14.22 -4.34 -5.72
N ALA A 174 14.21 -4.86 -6.95
CA ALA A 174 14.76 -4.15 -8.11
C ALA A 174 13.83 -3.04 -8.63
N ILE A 175 12.57 -3.02 -8.20
CA ILE A 175 11.62 -1.96 -8.55
C ILE A 175 11.61 -0.94 -7.40
N SER A 176 11.97 0.31 -7.70
CA SER A 176 12.08 1.35 -6.67
C SER A 176 10.72 1.87 -6.19
N PHE A 177 9.76 2.10 -7.09
CA PHE A 177 8.45 2.67 -6.76
C PHE A 177 7.35 2.34 -7.78
N TYR A 178 7.36 2.94 -9.00
CA TYR A 178 6.29 2.74 -9.97
C TYR A 178 6.23 1.31 -10.48
N GLY A 179 5.01 0.75 -10.57
CA GLY A 179 4.77 -0.59 -11.10
C GLY A 179 5.02 -1.72 -10.09
N GLU A 180 5.37 -1.43 -8.83
CA GLU A 180 5.59 -2.44 -7.80
C GLU A 180 4.29 -3.19 -7.46
N ASP A 181 3.16 -2.48 -7.41
CA ASP A 181 1.82 -3.02 -7.21
C ASP A 181 1.36 -3.88 -8.40
N THR A 182 1.69 -3.47 -9.62
CA THR A 182 1.42 -4.25 -10.83
C THR A 182 2.28 -5.51 -10.89
N ASP A 183 3.58 -5.41 -10.53
CA ASP A 183 4.49 -6.57 -10.50
C ASP A 183 4.03 -7.60 -9.47
N ILE A 184 3.72 -7.17 -8.25
CA ILE A 184 3.25 -8.07 -7.20
C ILE A 184 1.92 -8.72 -7.58
N ALA A 185 0.96 -7.96 -8.13
CA ALA A 185 -0.33 -8.49 -8.57
C ALA A 185 -0.18 -9.55 -9.65
N ARG A 186 0.69 -9.29 -10.65
CA ARG A 186 0.97 -10.23 -11.73
C ARG A 186 1.59 -11.52 -11.20
N ARG A 187 2.64 -11.44 -10.37
CA ARG A 187 3.31 -12.63 -9.81
C ARG A 187 2.40 -13.43 -8.88
N LEU A 188 1.57 -12.76 -8.09
CA LEU A 188 0.58 -13.44 -7.24
C LEU A 188 -0.50 -14.14 -8.08
N ASN A 189 -0.90 -13.57 -9.21
CA ASN A 189 -1.86 -14.19 -10.12
C ASN A 189 -1.35 -15.51 -10.75
N ASP A 190 -0.04 -15.72 -10.80
CA ASP A 190 0.56 -16.97 -11.27
C ASP A 190 0.46 -18.11 -10.23
N VAL A 191 0.19 -17.80 -8.96
CA VAL A 191 0.20 -18.77 -7.85
C VAL A 191 -1.12 -18.90 -7.10
N GLY A 192 -2.10 -18.01 -7.37
CA GLY A 192 -3.43 -18.05 -6.76
C GLY A 192 -4.32 -16.90 -7.21
N GLU A 193 -5.53 -16.84 -6.66
CA GLU A 193 -6.49 -15.82 -7.01
C GLU A 193 -6.13 -14.47 -6.39
N VAL A 194 -6.03 -13.42 -7.23
CA VAL A 194 -5.93 -12.02 -6.81
C VAL A 194 -7.30 -11.37 -6.99
N HIS A 195 -7.94 -11.02 -5.88
CA HIS A 195 -9.29 -10.46 -5.87
C HIS A 195 -9.27 -8.95 -5.59
N PHE A 196 -9.83 -8.16 -6.51
CA PHE A 196 -10.04 -6.73 -6.32
C PHE A 196 -11.53 -6.42 -6.19
N THR A 197 -11.91 -5.68 -5.16
CA THR A 197 -13.30 -5.27 -4.90
C THR A 197 -13.41 -3.79 -4.58
N PHE A 198 -14.49 -3.15 -5.03
CA PHE A 198 -14.81 -1.77 -4.60
C PHE A 198 -15.33 -1.69 -3.14
N GLY A 199 -15.55 -2.82 -2.48
CA GLY A 199 -15.99 -2.90 -1.09
C GLY A 199 -14.87 -2.61 -0.09
N LEU A 200 -13.63 -3.06 -0.34
CA LEU A 200 -12.49 -2.91 0.57
C LEU A 200 -11.82 -1.54 0.40
N LYS A 201 -12.46 -0.50 0.93
CA LYS A 201 -11.98 0.88 0.80
C LYS A 201 -10.98 1.22 1.91
N MET A 202 -10.05 2.14 1.62
CA MET A 202 -9.12 2.71 2.61
C MET A 202 -8.98 4.22 2.37
N PHE A 203 -8.92 5.01 3.44
CA PHE A 203 -8.62 6.44 3.31
C PHE A 203 -7.12 6.65 3.12
N THR A 204 -6.71 7.59 2.25
CA THR A 204 -5.31 7.97 2.06
C THR A 204 -5.17 9.45 1.70
N SER A 205 -3.96 9.99 1.81
CA SER A 205 -3.66 11.37 1.40
C SER A 205 -3.45 11.49 -0.11
N ALA A 206 -3.97 12.56 -0.70
CA ALA A 206 -3.73 12.90 -2.10
C ALA A 206 -2.46 13.73 -2.31
N ARG A 207 -1.58 13.84 -1.33
CA ARG A 207 -0.38 14.70 -1.40
C ARG A 207 0.44 14.48 -2.66
N ARG A 208 0.61 13.23 -3.11
CA ARG A 208 1.32 12.94 -4.35
C ARG A 208 0.59 13.48 -5.59
N LEU A 209 -0.73 13.27 -5.65
CA LEU A 209 -1.55 13.81 -6.75
C LEU A 209 -1.53 15.34 -6.80
N LYS A 210 -1.45 16.00 -5.62
CA LYS A 210 -1.36 17.45 -5.51
C LYS A 210 0.01 17.97 -5.94
N ASN A 211 1.09 17.30 -5.55
CA ASN A 211 2.46 17.74 -5.82
C ASN A 211 2.90 17.46 -7.26
N GLU A 212 2.58 16.29 -7.82
CA GLU A 212 3.00 15.90 -9.17
C GLU A 212 1.93 16.20 -10.26
N GLY A 213 0.71 16.56 -9.84
CA GLY A 213 -0.41 16.84 -10.74
C GLY A 213 -1.20 15.59 -11.11
N MET A 214 -2.54 15.69 -11.06
CA MET A 214 -3.45 14.55 -11.24
C MET A 214 -3.34 13.91 -12.64
N VAL A 215 -3.24 14.72 -13.69
CA VAL A 215 -3.14 14.22 -15.07
C VAL A 215 -1.80 13.53 -15.30
N THR A 216 -0.70 14.14 -14.84
CA THR A 216 0.65 13.55 -14.92
C THR A 216 0.69 12.20 -14.24
N MET A 217 0.12 12.11 -13.03
CA MET A 217 0.07 10.86 -12.27
C MET A 217 -0.80 9.81 -12.96
N ALA A 218 -1.98 10.18 -13.46
CA ALA A 218 -2.86 9.26 -14.17
C ALA A 218 -2.17 8.66 -15.42
N VAL A 219 -1.50 9.49 -16.21
CA VAL A 219 -0.73 9.04 -17.39
C VAL A 219 0.43 8.14 -16.95
N ARG A 220 1.21 8.55 -15.94
CA ARG A 220 2.36 7.79 -15.45
C ARG A 220 1.95 6.42 -14.88
N TYR A 221 0.90 6.35 -14.06
CA TYR A 221 0.38 5.08 -13.56
C TYR A 221 -0.13 4.18 -14.69
N THR A 222 -0.85 4.74 -15.66
CA THR A 222 -1.37 3.99 -16.81
C THR A 222 -0.22 3.39 -17.63
N ILE A 223 0.80 4.19 -17.97
CA ILE A 223 1.95 3.70 -18.74
C ILE A 223 2.70 2.61 -17.96
N ASN A 224 2.99 2.83 -16.67
CA ASN A 224 3.69 1.85 -15.85
C ASN A 224 2.87 0.57 -15.68
N TYR A 225 1.54 0.66 -15.52
CA TYR A 225 0.67 -0.51 -15.45
C TYR A 225 0.79 -1.38 -16.71
N PHE A 226 0.63 -0.80 -17.91
CA PHE A 226 0.77 -1.55 -19.16
C PHE A 226 2.18 -2.07 -19.35
N TRP A 227 3.18 -1.23 -19.09
CA TRP A 227 4.57 -1.62 -19.31
C TRP A 227 4.98 -2.77 -18.40
N THR A 228 4.65 -2.70 -17.10
CA THR A 228 4.96 -3.76 -16.14
C THR A 228 4.18 -5.05 -16.47
N THR A 229 2.92 -4.93 -16.89
CA THR A 229 2.09 -6.08 -17.27
C THR A 229 2.71 -6.86 -18.43
N PHE A 230 3.13 -6.18 -19.50
CA PHE A 230 3.60 -6.84 -20.72
C PHE A 230 5.11 -7.07 -20.76
N PHE A 231 5.91 -6.15 -20.23
CA PHE A 231 7.38 -6.22 -20.29
C PHE A 231 8.04 -6.63 -18.98
N LYS A 232 7.27 -6.86 -17.90
CA LYS A 232 7.72 -7.35 -16.56
C LYS A 232 8.74 -6.42 -15.88
N ARG A 233 8.73 -5.14 -16.21
CA ARG A 233 9.55 -4.07 -15.63
C ARG A 233 8.81 -2.75 -15.72
N PRO A 234 9.03 -1.79 -14.81
CA PRO A 234 8.45 -0.46 -14.92
C PRO A 234 8.98 0.30 -16.16
N PHE A 235 8.20 1.24 -16.65
CA PHE A 235 8.63 2.21 -17.66
C PHE A 235 9.45 3.34 -17.03
N THR A 236 9.08 3.73 -15.79
CA THR A 236 9.69 4.85 -15.07
C THR A 236 10.60 4.31 -13.98
N ASP A 237 11.90 4.53 -14.10
CA ASP A 237 12.92 4.06 -13.16
C ASP A 237 13.14 5.02 -11.97
N THR A 238 12.71 6.29 -12.11
CA THR A 238 12.90 7.33 -11.10
C THR A 238 11.55 7.85 -10.58
N TYR A 239 11.50 8.26 -9.32
CA TYR A 239 10.33 8.90 -8.73
C TYR A 239 10.72 10.20 -8.01
N VAL A 240 9.77 11.13 -7.91
CA VAL A 240 9.96 12.35 -7.13
C VAL A 240 9.70 12.03 -5.66
N ASP A 241 10.68 12.30 -4.81
CA ASP A 241 10.49 12.21 -3.36
C ASP A 241 9.78 13.47 -2.86
N ILE A 242 8.47 13.35 -2.67
CA ILE A 242 7.63 14.47 -2.20
C ILE A 242 7.83 14.79 -0.72
N ARG A 243 8.57 13.97 0.03
CA ARG A 243 8.81 14.13 1.47
C ARG A 243 10.01 15.02 1.76
N GLU A 244 10.97 15.09 0.87
CA GLU A 244 12.11 16.01 0.96
C GLU A 244 11.70 17.47 0.68
N ALA A 245 10.59 17.71 -0.01
CA ALA A 245 10.05 19.04 -0.28
C ALA A 245 9.36 19.70 0.94
N GLN A 246 9.22 19.01 2.07
CA GLN A 246 8.63 19.51 3.31
C GLN A 246 9.69 19.96 4.34
N ILE A 247 10.81 20.52 3.91
CA ILE A 247 11.64 21.32 4.80
C ILE A 247 10.82 22.58 5.10
N VAL A 248 10.16 22.56 6.27
CA VAL A 248 9.46 23.74 6.80
C VAL A 248 10.52 24.83 6.99
N GLU A 249 10.44 25.90 6.22
CA GLU A 249 11.23 27.11 6.51
C GLU A 249 10.92 27.55 7.96
N PRO A 250 11.95 27.83 8.77
CA PRO A 250 11.71 28.31 10.12
C PRO A 250 10.89 29.59 10.03
N GLN A 251 9.77 29.63 10.75
CA GLN A 251 8.98 30.86 10.90
C GLN A 251 9.89 31.94 11.45
N PRO A 252 9.94 33.15 10.86
CA PRO A 252 10.69 34.26 11.44
C PRO A 252 10.09 34.56 12.81
N GLU A 253 10.93 34.50 13.83
CA GLU A 253 10.58 34.95 15.16
C GLU A 253 10.19 36.45 15.08
N GLY A 254 8.93 36.74 15.36
CA GLY A 254 8.37 38.07 15.50
C GLY A 254 8.32 38.52 16.96
#